data_f463e0f0a3667db36b0970aa33906733
#
_entry.id   f463e0f0a3667db36b0970aa33906733
#
_cell.length_a   1.000
_cell.length_b   1.000
_cell.length_c   1.000
_cell.angle_alpha   90.00
_cell.angle_beta   90.00
_cell.angle_gamma   90.00
#
_symmetry.space_group_name_H-M   'P 1'
#
loop_
_entity.id
_entity.type
_entity.pdbx_description
1 polymer ?
#
loop_
_entity_poly.entity_id
_entity_poly.type
_entity_poly.pdbx_seq_one_letter_code
_entity_poly.pdbx_strand_id
1 'polypeptide(L)'
;NDMLHKWYEENKHEKYNVITFGMENESDIMPYDISLSEEESTYKIDIDGKTYNVNVTVGGNHFVLNSLCAIAIGRLFDIEMQDILDGIANFELTKRRMQVEKNKDGITIINDCYNANYDSMKAAIEYLGNINANRKIAVLGDMLELGEFSKQLHEKVGEEVAKNKIDILI
;
A
#
# COMPACT_ATOMS: atom_id res chain seq x y z
N ASN A 1 12.83 3.60 1.72
CA ASN A 1 12.97 4.51 2.88
C ASN A 1 14.47 4.76 3.09
N ASP A 2 14.92 5.99 2.81
CA ASP A 2 16.34 6.38 2.81
C ASP A 2 17.01 6.18 4.18
N MET A 3 16.26 6.40 5.26
CA MET A 3 16.78 6.25 6.62
C MET A 3 17.06 4.78 6.95
N LEU A 4 16.17 3.85 6.55
CA LEU A 4 16.37 2.42 6.73
C LEU A 4 17.48 1.89 5.82
N HIS A 5 17.56 2.40 4.57
CA HIS A 5 18.61 2.03 3.64
C HIS A 5 19.99 2.46 4.17
N LYS A 6 20.09 3.71 4.66
CA LYS A 6 21.32 4.22 5.28
C LYS A 6 21.73 3.36 6.49
N TRP A 7 20.78 3.06 7.39
CA TRP A 7 21.02 2.18 8.52
C TRP A 7 21.54 0.80 8.08
N TYR A 8 20.91 0.20 7.06
CA TYR A 8 21.33 -1.08 6.50
C TYR A 8 22.77 -1.04 5.98
N GLU A 9 23.13 -0.03 5.17
CA GLU A 9 24.49 0.12 4.65
C GLU A 9 25.55 0.28 5.75
N GLU A 10 25.20 0.97 6.82
CA GLU A 10 26.10 1.17 7.98
C GLU A 10 26.23 -0.09 8.86
N ASN A 11 25.24 -1.00 8.87
CA ASN A 11 25.15 -2.13 9.79
C ASN A 11 25.13 -3.50 9.12
N LYS A 12 25.23 -3.59 7.79
CA LYS A 12 25.20 -4.85 7.03
C LYS A 12 26.29 -5.88 7.39
N HIS A 13 27.29 -5.47 8.14
CA HIS A 13 28.37 -6.33 8.62
C HIS A 13 28.09 -6.94 10.00
N GLU A 14 27.01 -6.55 10.63
CA GLU A 14 26.60 -7.12 11.92
C GLU A 14 25.85 -8.46 11.72
N LYS A 15 25.65 -9.20 12.81
CA LYS A 15 25.06 -10.56 12.83
C LYS A 15 23.56 -10.62 12.51
N TYR A 16 23.03 -9.70 11.73
CA TYR A 16 21.59 -9.69 11.42
C TYR A 16 21.34 -10.34 10.06
N ASN A 17 20.33 -11.20 10.00
CA ASN A 17 19.75 -11.65 8.73
C ASN A 17 18.76 -10.57 8.27
N VAL A 18 19.13 -9.81 7.25
CA VAL A 18 18.30 -8.74 6.71
C VAL A 18 17.79 -9.17 5.34
N ILE A 19 16.48 -9.10 5.13
CA ILE A 19 15.84 -9.23 3.82
C ILE A 19 15.28 -7.87 3.46
N THR A 20 15.71 -7.34 2.33
CA THR A 20 15.22 -6.07 1.79
C THR A 20 14.11 -6.31 0.77
N PHE A 21 13.11 -5.44 0.77
CA PHE A 21 12.05 -5.46 -0.24
C PHE A 21 11.65 -4.04 -0.63
N GLY A 22 11.19 -3.87 -1.85
CA GLY A 22 10.81 -2.55 -2.34
C GLY A 22 10.39 -2.57 -3.80
N MET A 23 9.89 -1.42 -4.28
CA MET A 23 9.42 -1.24 -5.65
C MET A 23 10.30 -0.31 -6.49
N GLU A 24 11.12 0.52 -5.86
CA GLU A 24 11.87 1.59 -6.52
C GLU A 24 13.38 1.38 -6.50
N ASN A 25 13.91 0.81 -5.43
CA ASN A 25 15.34 0.60 -5.25
C ASN A 25 15.68 -0.88 -5.29
N GLU A 26 16.90 -1.21 -5.72
CA GLU A 26 17.41 -2.57 -5.72
C GLU A 26 17.25 -3.21 -4.32
N SER A 27 16.59 -4.35 -4.27
CA SER A 27 16.23 -5.07 -3.04
C SER A 27 16.21 -6.57 -3.32
N ASP A 28 16.30 -7.39 -2.25
CA ASP A 28 16.27 -8.85 -2.37
C ASP A 28 14.95 -9.36 -2.94
N ILE A 29 13.85 -8.65 -2.66
CA ILE A 29 12.52 -8.96 -3.20
C ILE A 29 11.99 -7.73 -3.92
N MET A 30 11.94 -7.79 -5.25
CA MET A 30 11.41 -6.73 -6.12
C MET A 30 10.30 -7.27 -7.01
N PRO A 31 9.18 -6.57 -7.13
CA PRO A 31 8.12 -6.92 -8.05
C PRO A 31 8.43 -6.38 -9.46
N TYR A 32 7.99 -7.11 -10.47
CA TYR A 32 7.98 -6.67 -11.86
C TYR A 32 6.70 -7.14 -12.56
N ASP A 33 6.43 -6.64 -13.76
CA ASP A 33 5.17 -6.90 -14.49
C ASP A 33 3.93 -6.60 -13.63
N ILE A 34 3.94 -5.44 -12.93
CA ILE A 34 2.87 -5.04 -12.01
C ILE A 34 1.64 -4.61 -12.81
N SER A 35 0.50 -5.22 -12.52
CA SER A 35 -0.81 -4.82 -13.03
C SER A 35 -1.73 -4.49 -11.86
N LEU A 36 -2.36 -3.32 -11.91
CA LEU A 36 -3.26 -2.82 -10.87
C LEU A 36 -4.66 -2.62 -11.44
N SER A 37 -5.66 -3.12 -10.73
CA SER A 37 -7.08 -2.82 -10.99
C SER A 37 -7.74 -2.24 -9.74
N GLU A 38 -9.04 -1.98 -9.79
CA GLU A 38 -9.80 -1.56 -8.61
C GLU A 38 -9.94 -2.68 -7.57
N GLU A 39 -9.91 -3.94 -8.00
CA GLU A 39 -10.22 -5.10 -7.18
C GLU A 39 -9.01 -5.96 -6.83
N GLU A 40 -7.92 -5.87 -7.61
CA GLU A 40 -6.74 -6.72 -7.43
C GLU A 40 -5.45 -6.04 -7.86
N SER A 41 -4.35 -6.54 -7.34
CA SER A 41 -2.99 -6.24 -7.78
C SER A 41 -2.26 -7.54 -8.11
N THR A 42 -1.70 -7.65 -9.31
CA THR A 42 -0.90 -8.81 -9.71
C THR A 42 0.51 -8.38 -10.08
N TYR A 43 1.48 -9.21 -9.80
CA TYR A 43 2.87 -8.95 -10.12
C TYR A 43 3.70 -10.25 -10.10
N LYS A 44 4.94 -10.18 -10.57
CA LYS A 44 5.90 -11.27 -10.49
C LYS A 44 7.06 -10.91 -9.57
N ILE A 45 7.66 -11.92 -8.97
CA ILE A 45 8.91 -11.85 -8.22
C ILE A 45 9.80 -13.05 -8.56
N ASP A 46 11.10 -12.84 -8.46
CA ASP A 46 12.08 -13.92 -8.57
C ASP A 46 12.71 -14.18 -7.19
N ILE A 47 12.62 -15.41 -6.71
CA ILE A 47 13.20 -15.86 -5.44
C ILE A 47 13.90 -17.20 -5.67
N ASP A 48 15.17 -17.33 -5.26
CA ASP A 48 15.98 -18.54 -5.38
C ASP A 48 16.00 -19.11 -6.82
N GLY A 49 16.03 -18.23 -7.82
CA GLY A 49 16.05 -18.60 -9.25
C GLY A 49 14.72 -19.11 -9.80
N LYS A 50 13.63 -18.97 -9.09
CA LYS A 50 12.27 -19.28 -9.53
C LYS A 50 11.40 -18.04 -9.60
N THR A 51 10.60 -17.96 -10.66
CA THR A 51 9.59 -16.90 -10.82
C THR A 51 8.27 -17.32 -10.18
N TYR A 52 7.70 -16.42 -9.39
CA TYR A 52 6.39 -16.58 -8.76
C TYR A 52 5.44 -15.48 -9.24
N ASN A 53 4.19 -15.88 -9.56
CA ASN A 53 3.11 -14.91 -9.78
C ASN A 53 2.41 -14.67 -8.45
N VAL A 54 2.26 -13.40 -8.09
CA VAL A 54 1.59 -12.99 -6.85
C VAL A 54 0.28 -12.31 -7.22
N ASN A 55 -0.80 -12.70 -6.56
CA ASN A 55 -2.10 -12.07 -6.67
C ASN A 55 -2.54 -11.57 -5.29
N VAL A 56 -2.84 -10.27 -5.20
CA VAL A 56 -3.38 -9.63 -4.00
C VAL A 56 -4.80 -9.20 -4.33
N THR A 57 -5.79 -9.68 -3.59
CA THR A 57 -7.24 -9.45 -3.81
C THR A 57 -7.69 -8.03 -3.44
N VAL A 58 -6.81 -7.06 -3.61
CA VAL A 58 -7.05 -5.62 -3.40
C VAL A 58 -6.17 -4.82 -4.35
N GLY A 59 -6.71 -3.76 -4.94
CA GLY A 59 -5.97 -2.88 -5.84
C GLY A 59 -5.14 -1.81 -5.12
N GLY A 60 -3.93 -1.58 -5.60
CA GLY A 60 -3.09 -0.45 -5.19
C GLY A 60 -1.65 -0.80 -4.84
N ASN A 61 -0.72 0.11 -5.15
CA ASN A 61 0.72 -0.06 -4.93
C ASN A 61 1.09 -0.36 -3.47
N HIS A 62 0.37 0.21 -2.52
CA HIS A 62 0.62 -0.03 -1.10
C HIS A 62 0.30 -1.47 -0.69
N PHE A 63 -0.66 -2.15 -1.34
CA PHE A 63 -0.93 -3.56 -1.10
C PHE A 63 0.13 -4.45 -1.75
N VAL A 64 0.68 -4.06 -2.89
CA VAL A 64 1.88 -4.71 -3.44
C VAL A 64 3.02 -4.63 -2.43
N LEU A 65 3.33 -3.45 -1.91
CA LEU A 65 4.41 -3.28 -0.92
C LEU A 65 4.16 -4.07 0.36
N ASN A 66 2.93 -4.10 0.87
CA ASN A 66 2.56 -4.88 2.06
C ASN A 66 2.70 -6.39 1.82
N SER A 67 2.34 -6.87 0.64
CA SER A 67 2.49 -8.29 0.30
C SER A 67 3.97 -8.69 0.13
N LEU A 68 4.84 -7.80 -0.36
CA LEU A 68 6.30 -8.04 -0.35
C LEU A 68 6.82 -8.18 1.09
N CYS A 69 6.33 -7.37 2.03
CA CYS A 69 6.65 -7.52 3.45
C CYS A 69 6.20 -8.88 4.00
N ALA A 70 4.98 -9.32 3.65
CA ALA A 70 4.48 -10.64 4.06
C ALA A 70 5.35 -11.78 3.50
N ILE A 71 5.78 -11.67 2.23
CA ILE A 71 6.71 -12.64 1.60
C ILE A 71 8.04 -12.66 2.36
N ALA A 72 8.63 -11.48 2.64
CA ALA A 72 9.89 -11.38 3.37
C ALA A 72 9.80 -12.04 4.76
N ILE A 73 8.72 -11.78 5.50
CA ILE A 73 8.48 -12.37 6.82
C ILE A 73 8.29 -13.89 6.69
N GLY A 74 7.44 -14.35 5.76
CA GLY A 74 7.21 -15.78 5.54
C GLY A 74 8.52 -16.54 5.24
N ARG A 75 9.39 -15.94 4.44
CA ARG A 75 10.72 -16.47 4.12
C ARG A 75 11.64 -16.54 5.36
N LEU A 76 11.60 -15.55 6.23
CA LEU A 76 12.37 -15.55 7.49
C LEU A 76 11.94 -16.67 8.44
N PHE A 77 10.69 -17.12 8.35
CA PHE A 77 10.14 -18.23 9.14
C PHE A 77 10.14 -19.57 8.40
N ASP A 78 10.86 -19.68 7.26
CA ASP A 78 10.96 -20.90 6.44
C ASP A 78 9.59 -21.46 6.01
N ILE A 79 8.59 -20.57 5.79
CA ILE A 79 7.29 -20.96 5.25
C ILE A 79 7.43 -21.26 3.76
N GLU A 80 6.81 -22.34 3.30
CA GLU A 80 6.80 -22.70 1.88
C GLU A 80 6.17 -21.58 1.03
N MET A 81 6.81 -21.29 -0.12
CA MET A 81 6.34 -20.18 -0.97
C MET A 81 4.88 -20.31 -1.38
N GLN A 82 4.39 -21.52 -1.63
CA GLN A 82 3.00 -21.74 -2.01
C GLN A 82 2.05 -21.32 -0.88
N ASP A 83 2.37 -21.64 0.37
CA ASP A 83 1.55 -21.27 1.53
C ASP A 83 1.54 -19.75 1.75
N ILE A 84 2.68 -19.08 1.50
CA ILE A 84 2.76 -17.61 1.53
C ILE A 84 1.85 -17.00 0.46
N LEU A 85 1.93 -17.51 -0.78
CA LEU A 85 1.13 -17.01 -1.91
C LEU A 85 -0.36 -17.26 -1.69
N ASP A 86 -0.73 -18.42 -1.18
CA ASP A 86 -2.12 -18.77 -0.85
C ASP A 86 -2.66 -17.86 0.27
N GLY A 87 -1.84 -17.56 1.28
CA GLY A 87 -2.19 -16.61 2.33
C GLY A 87 -2.43 -15.20 1.80
N ILE A 88 -1.60 -14.73 0.87
CA ILE A 88 -1.74 -13.42 0.22
C ILE A 88 -3.00 -13.39 -0.67
N ALA A 89 -3.24 -14.45 -1.46
CA ALA A 89 -4.39 -14.54 -2.34
C ALA A 89 -5.73 -14.67 -1.58
N ASN A 90 -5.71 -15.17 -0.34
CA ASN A 90 -6.88 -15.27 0.54
C ASN A 90 -6.97 -14.12 1.55
N PHE A 91 -6.18 -13.05 1.37
CA PHE A 91 -6.22 -11.89 2.25
C PHE A 91 -7.57 -11.18 2.17
N GLU A 92 -8.19 -10.96 3.32
CA GLU A 92 -9.40 -10.15 3.44
C GLU A 92 -9.07 -8.84 4.16
N LEU A 93 -9.51 -7.72 3.58
CA LEU A 93 -9.39 -6.41 4.22
C LEU A 93 -10.13 -6.39 5.56
N THR A 94 -9.46 -5.91 6.59
CA THR A 94 -10.14 -5.56 7.84
C THR A 94 -11.16 -4.45 7.58
N LYS A 95 -12.28 -4.49 8.32
CA LYS A 95 -13.33 -3.46 8.22
C LYS A 95 -12.73 -2.05 8.34
N ARG A 96 -13.25 -1.11 7.55
CA ARG A 96 -12.81 0.30 7.49
C ARG A 96 -11.38 0.52 7.00
N ARG A 97 -10.84 -0.43 6.22
CA ARG A 97 -9.56 -0.32 5.50
C ARG A 97 -9.82 -0.47 4.02
N MET A 98 -9.82 0.64 3.27
CA MET A 98 -10.09 0.66 1.82
C MET A 98 -11.31 -0.18 1.40
N GLN A 99 -12.32 -0.26 2.26
CA GLN A 99 -13.54 -1.04 2.01
C GLN A 99 -14.38 -0.32 0.96
N VAL A 100 -14.54 -0.94 -0.21
CA VAL A 100 -15.29 -0.38 -1.32
C VAL A 100 -16.70 -0.98 -1.35
N GLU A 101 -17.71 -0.14 -1.30
CA GLU A 101 -19.12 -0.52 -1.35
C GLU A 101 -19.86 0.28 -2.43
N LYS A 102 -20.76 -0.36 -3.14
CA LYS A 102 -21.67 0.32 -4.08
C LYS A 102 -23.09 0.32 -3.54
N ASN A 103 -23.69 1.51 -3.41
CA ASN A 103 -25.08 1.60 -3.01
C ASN A 103 -26.04 1.39 -4.20
N LYS A 104 -27.36 1.34 -3.91
CA LYS A 104 -28.42 1.11 -4.92
C LYS A 104 -28.52 2.23 -5.95
N ASP A 105 -28.02 3.43 -5.62
CA ASP A 105 -28.07 4.62 -6.48
C ASP A 105 -26.82 4.73 -7.37
N GLY A 106 -25.95 3.71 -7.35
CA GLY A 106 -24.71 3.67 -8.13
C GLY A 106 -23.57 4.50 -7.52
N ILE A 107 -23.69 4.96 -6.27
CA ILE A 107 -22.62 5.66 -5.56
C ILE A 107 -21.64 4.64 -5.03
N THR A 108 -20.35 4.82 -5.35
CA THR A 108 -19.25 4.07 -4.76
C THR A 108 -18.77 4.78 -3.50
N ILE A 109 -18.71 4.08 -2.39
CA ILE A 109 -18.22 4.57 -1.10
C ILE A 109 -16.93 3.80 -0.79
N ILE A 110 -15.85 4.55 -0.54
CA ILE A 110 -14.56 4.01 -0.10
C ILE A 110 -14.43 4.35 1.38
N ASN A 111 -14.52 3.34 2.23
CA ASN A 111 -14.42 3.51 3.67
C ASN A 111 -13.03 3.09 4.16
N ASP A 112 -12.20 4.09 4.50
CA ASP A 112 -10.84 3.93 5.03
C ASP A 112 -10.67 4.67 6.37
N CYS A 113 -11.70 4.68 7.20
CA CYS A 113 -11.77 5.48 8.42
C CYS A 113 -11.22 4.81 9.69
N TYR A 114 -10.41 3.75 9.57
CA TYR A 114 -9.84 3.08 10.75
C TYR A 114 -8.80 3.95 11.46
N ASN A 115 -7.91 4.57 10.72
CA ASN A 115 -6.88 5.48 11.22
C ASN A 115 -6.48 6.46 10.10
N ALA A 116 -5.94 7.62 10.47
CA ALA A 116 -5.47 8.62 9.52
C ALA A 116 -4.00 8.97 9.79
N ASN A 117 -3.16 8.82 8.77
CA ASN A 117 -1.83 9.39 8.68
C ASN A 117 -1.58 9.86 7.26
N TYR A 118 -0.53 10.66 7.03
CA TYR A 118 -0.27 11.25 5.72
C TYR A 118 -0.17 10.21 4.60
N ASP A 119 0.58 9.13 4.81
CA ASP A 119 0.81 8.12 3.77
C ASP A 119 -0.47 7.34 3.43
N SER A 120 -1.27 6.95 4.43
CA SER A 120 -2.54 6.27 4.21
C SER A 120 -3.58 7.18 3.54
N MET A 121 -3.69 8.45 3.96
CA MET A 121 -4.60 9.41 3.35
C MET A 121 -4.20 9.71 1.91
N LYS A 122 -2.91 9.88 1.63
CA LYS A 122 -2.38 10.03 0.27
C LYS A 122 -2.76 8.84 -0.61
N ALA A 123 -2.53 7.61 -0.14
CA ALA A 123 -2.88 6.40 -0.89
C ALA A 123 -4.39 6.32 -1.19
N ALA A 124 -5.26 6.65 -0.23
CA ALA A 124 -6.70 6.68 -0.43
C ALA A 124 -7.14 7.77 -1.41
N ILE A 125 -6.52 8.96 -1.35
CA ILE A 125 -6.77 10.06 -2.29
C ILE A 125 -6.32 9.69 -3.71
N GLU A 126 -5.15 9.10 -3.87
CA GLU A 126 -4.65 8.60 -5.16
C GLU A 126 -5.58 7.53 -5.74
N TYR A 127 -6.04 6.58 -4.91
CA TYR A 127 -7.00 5.58 -5.31
C TYR A 127 -8.33 6.22 -5.79
N LEU A 128 -8.91 7.14 -5.01
CA LEU A 128 -10.11 7.90 -5.40
C LEU A 128 -9.87 8.69 -6.70
N GLY A 129 -8.69 9.29 -6.87
CA GLY A 129 -8.29 10.02 -8.07
C GLY A 129 -8.31 9.16 -9.33
N ASN A 130 -7.96 7.88 -9.21
CA ASN A 130 -7.87 6.94 -10.34
C ASN A 130 -9.20 6.26 -10.67
N ILE A 131 -10.21 6.32 -9.80
CA ILE A 131 -11.54 5.75 -10.08
C ILE A 131 -12.21 6.54 -11.23
N ASN A 132 -12.83 5.82 -12.15
CA ASN A 132 -13.66 6.43 -13.19
C ASN A 132 -15.03 6.82 -12.63
N ALA A 133 -15.21 8.08 -12.28
CA ALA A 133 -16.45 8.63 -11.73
C ALA A 133 -16.70 10.06 -12.26
N ASN A 134 -17.96 10.43 -12.40
CA ASN A 134 -18.36 11.79 -12.82
C ASN A 134 -18.07 12.86 -11.76
N ARG A 135 -18.01 12.46 -10.49
CA ARG A 135 -17.78 13.36 -9.36
C ARG A 135 -17.10 12.60 -8.22
N LYS A 136 -16.04 13.17 -7.69
CA LYS A 136 -15.22 12.59 -6.63
C LYS A 136 -15.28 13.48 -5.39
N ILE A 137 -15.64 12.89 -4.25
CA ILE A 137 -15.80 13.61 -2.99
C ILE A 137 -14.91 12.94 -1.95
N ALA A 138 -14.02 13.68 -1.32
CA ALA A 138 -13.24 13.24 -0.18
C ALA A 138 -13.81 13.83 1.11
N VAL A 139 -14.09 12.96 2.09
CA VAL A 139 -14.46 13.35 3.47
C VAL A 139 -13.32 12.89 4.36
N LEU A 140 -12.53 13.83 4.85
CA LEU A 140 -11.29 13.56 5.57
C LEU A 140 -11.39 14.04 7.01
N GLY A 141 -10.94 13.22 7.94
CA GLY A 141 -10.81 13.60 9.35
C GLY A 141 -9.41 14.09 9.69
N ASP A 142 -9.24 14.54 10.92
CA ASP A 142 -7.94 14.97 11.44
C ASP A 142 -6.97 13.79 11.57
N MET A 143 -5.70 14.07 11.29
CA MET A 143 -4.60 13.21 11.68
C MET A 143 -4.14 13.59 13.09
N LEU A 144 -4.16 12.63 14.01
CA LEU A 144 -3.75 12.83 15.40
C LEU A 144 -2.27 12.46 15.62
N GLU A 145 -1.74 12.82 16.79
CA GLU A 145 -0.38 12.44 17.24
C GLU A 145 0.78 12.99 16.38
N LEU A 146 0.55 14.05 15.59
CA LEU A 146 1.55 14.63 14.69
C LEU A 146 2.47 15.67 15.35
N GLY A 147 2.18 16.10 16.57
CA GLY A 147 2.96 17.13 17.26
C GLY A 147 3.11 18.42 16.44
N GLU A 148 4.31 18.93 16.34
CA GLU A 148 4.64 20.16 15.60
C GLU A 148 4.46 20.04 14.08
N PHE A 149 4.43 18.82 13.52
CA PHE A 149 4.24 18.57 12.10
C PHE A 149 2.77 18.61 11.66
N SER A 150 1.82 18.76 12.59
CA SER A 150 0.38 18.67 12.31
C SER A 150 -0.04 19.59 11.16
N LYS A 151 0.26 20.88 11.26
CA LYS A 151 -0.10 21.86 10.24
C LYS A 151 0.47 21.50 8.87
N GLN A 152 1.76 21.20 8.81
CA GLN A 152 2.46 20.88 7.56
C GLN A 152 1.87 19.63 6.88
N LEU A 153 1.55 18.59 7.65
CA LEU A 153 1.04 17.34 7.09
C LEU A 153 -0.41 17.48 6.62
N HIS A 154 -1.25 18.25 7.30
CA HIS A 154 -2.60 18.56 6.82
C HIS A 154 -2.58 19.41 5.53
N GLU A 155 -1.66 20.41 5.44
CA GLU A 155 -1.46 21.17 4.20
C GLU A 155 -1.07 20.24 3.04
N LYS A 156 -0.16 19.30 3.24
CA LYS A 156 0.23 18.30 2.23
C LYS A 156 -0.93 17.41 1.78
N VAL A 157 -1.83 17.01 2.70
CA VAL A 157 -3.04 16.27 2.34
C VAL A 157 -3.92 17.10 1.41
N GLY A 158 -4.10 18.39 1.70
CA GLY A 158 -4.84 19.31 0.82
C GLY A 158 -4.21 19.42 -0.58
N GLU A 159 -2.86 19.47 -0.66
CA GLU A 159 -2.14 19.46 -1.94
C GLU A 159 -2.39 18.16 -2.73
N GLU A 160 -2.37 16.99 -2.07
CA GLU A 160 -2.67 15.72 -2.73
C GLU A 160 -4.13 15.65 -3.24
N VAL A 161 -5.09 16.20 -2.51
CA VAL A 161 -6.49 16.31 -2.97
C VAL A 161 -6.57 17.12 -4.25
N ALA A 162 -5.91 18.27 -4.31
CA ALA A 162 -5.89 19.14 -5.50
C ALA A 162 -5.19 18.46 -6.69
N LYS A 163 -4.03 17.85 -6.46
CA LYS A 163 -3.24 17.12 -7.46
C LYS A 163 -4.03 15.98 -8.12
N ASN A 164 -4.81 15.24 -7.32
CA ASN A 164 -5.63 14.13 -7.77
C ASN A 164 -7.01 14.53 -8.32
N LYS A 165 -7.24 15.84 -8.49
CA LYS A 165 -8.47 16.41 -9.10
C LYS A 165 -9.74 15.91 -8.42
N ILE A 166 -9.76 15.90 -7.10
CA ILE A 166 -10.95 15.61 -6.31
C ILE A 166 -11.85 16.84 -6.35
N ASP A 167 -13.13 16.65 -6.69
CA ASP A 167 -14.07 17.75 -6.94
C ASP A 167 -14.51 18.47 -5.65
N ILE A 168 -14.65 17.73 -4.55
CA ILE A 168 -15.08 18.26 -3.25
C ILE A 168 -14.26 17.65 -2.14
N LEU A 169 -13.76 18.51 -1.25
CA LEU A 169 -13.14 18.17 0.02
C LEU A 169 -14.02 18.66 1.18
N ILE A 170 -14.29 17.80 2.16
CA ILE A 170 -15.03 18.08 3.39
C ILE A 170 -14.17 17.66 4.58
#